data_bfc8962f054ea939a43f38b9ae0e70d1
#
_entry.id   bfc8962f054ea939a43f38b9ae0e70d1
#
_cell.length_a   1.000
_cell.length_b   1.000
_cell.length_c   1.000
_cell.angle_alpha   90.00
_cell.angle_beta   90.00
_cell.angle_gamma   90.00
#
_symmetry.space_group_name_H-M   'P 1'
#
loop_
_entity.id
_entity.type
_entity.pdbx_description
1 polymer ?
#
loop_
_entity_poly.entity_id
_entity_poly.type
_entity_poly.pdbx_seq_one_letter_code
_entity_poly.pdbx_strand_id
1 'polypeptide(L)'
;VELYAIGKIVREERLKEHLTQARLAELAGVSRATLNSLEKGTKNELGFAKLDKILGIVGYDLAPVRSPRNASRVGGILRRMAGRYIWWQPPVESVKTPLRVIAQVMDVGTLEDIQELAGVLGKRAFIDVLRQARPGWFRPRSWALWHTVLGFDPPVEIPPMPTRRRDGLPDPA
;
A
#
# COMPACT_ATOMS: atom_id res chain seq x y z
N VAL A 1 -13.74 -0.50 7.85
CA VAL A 1 -14.90 -1.40 7.66
C VAL A 1 -15.81 -1.19 8.83
N GLU A 2 -17.04 -0.76 8.58
CA GLU A 2 -18.02 -0.57 9.66
C GLU A 2 -18.61 -1.94 10.01
N LEU A 3 -18.54 -2.31 11.27
CA LEU A 3 -19.11 -3.56 11.81
C LEU A 3 -20.61 -3.70 11.45
N TYR A 4 -21.32 -2.58 11.34
CA TYR A 4 -22.69 -2.53 10.88
C TYR A 4 -22.89 -3.12 9.48
N ALA A 5 -22.03 -2.78 8.53
CA ALA A 5 -22.11 -3.31 7.17
C ALA A 5 -21.87 -4.83 7.14
N ILE A 6 -20.91 -5.31 7.94
CA ILE A 6 -20.66 -6.75 8.11
C ILE A 6 -21.86 -7.45 8.74
N GLY A 7 -22.45 -6.85 9.78
CA GLY A 7 -23.62 -7.41 10.45
C GLY A 7 -24.81 -7.64 9.51
N LYS A 8 -25.04 -6.73 8.56
CA LYS A 8 -26.06 -6.91 7.50
C LYS A 8 -25.75 -8.09 6.60
N ILE A 9 -24.50 -8.18 6.09
CA ILE A 9 -24.07 -9.30 5.25
C ILE A 9 -24.25 -10.62 5.98
N VAL A 10 -23.78 -10.72 7.23
CA VAL A 10 -23.94 -11.94 8.05
C VAL A 10 -25.40 -12.33 8.19
N ARG A 11 -26.31 -11.38 8.44
CA ARG A 11 -27.74 -11.64 8.55
C ARG A 11 -28.33 -12.14 7.25
N GLU A 12 -28.03 -11.50 6.14
CA GLU A 12 -28.55 -11.82 4.81
C GLU A 12 -28.12 -13.25 4.38
N GLU A 13 -26.82 -13.55 4.50
CA GLU A 13 -26.29 -14.86 4.13
C GLU A 13 -26.78 -15.97 5.07
N ARG A 14 -26.82 -15.71 6.39
CA ARG A 14 -27.41 -16.66 7.36
C ARG A 14 -28.84 -17.05 6.98
N LEU A 15 -29.65 -16.07 6.56
CA LEU A 15 -31.04 -16.32 6.16
C LEU A 15 -31.14 -17.14 4.87
N LYS A 16 -30.25 -16.89 3.89
CA LYS A 16 -30.13 -17.69 2.67
C LYS A 16 -29.79 -19.16 2.97
N GLU A 17 -28.86 -19.36 3.91
CA GLU A 17 -28.44 -20.68 4.37
C GLU A 17 -29.44 -21.32 5.35
N HIS A 18 -30.62 -20.72 5.57
CA HIS A 18 -31.65 -21.20 6.50
C HIS A 18 -31.16 -21.43 7.95
N LEU A 19 -30.07 -20.74 8.35
CA LEU A 19 -29.53 -20.87 9.70
C LEU A 19 -30.26 -19.94 10.69
N THR A 20 -30.56 -20.48 11.88
CA THR A 20 -31.02 -19.62 13.00
C THR A 20 -29.86 -18.89 13.64
N GLN A 21 -30.12 -17.75 14.30
CA GLN A 21 -29.09 -17.05 15.08
C GLN A 21 -28.43 -17.94 16.13
N ALA A 22 -29.22 -18.83 16.77
CA ALA A 22 -28.70 -19.76 17.77
C ALA A 22 -27.70 -20.73 17.12
N ARG A 23 -28.04 -21.27 15.97
CA ARG A 23 -27.19 -22.25 15.26
C ARG A 23 -25.89 -21.60 14.74
N LEU A 24 -25.98 -20.44 14.11
CA LEU A 24 -24.78 -19.73 13.67
C LEU A 24 -23.87 -19.33 14.84
N ALA A 25 -24.46 -18.88 15.95
CA ALA A 25 -23.70 -18.52 17.15
C ALA A 25 -22.96 -19.73 17.76
N GLU A 26 -23.63 -20.87 17.81
CA GLU A 26 -23.05 -22.15 18.26
C GLU A 26 -21.86 -22.55 17.38
N LEU A 27 -22.05 -22.60 16.06
CA LEU A 27 -21.00 -22.94 15.09
C LEU A 27 -19.78 -22.01 15.16
N ALA A 28 -20.03 -20.72 15.34
CA ALA A 28 -18.96 -19.70 15.44
C ALA A 28 -18.30 -19.63 16.84
N GLY A 29 -18.84 -20.35 17.84
CA GLY A 29 -18.35 -20.28 19.22
C GLY A 29 -18.55 -18.91 19.87
N VAL A 30 -19.66 -18.23 19.54
CA VAL A 30 -20.05 -16.94 20.13
C VAL A 30 -21.41 -17.03 20.82
N SER A 31 -21.72 -16.08 21.71
CA SER A 31 -23.08 -16.04 22.28
C SER A 31 -24.11 -15.54 21.24
N ARG A 32 -25.34 -16.04 21.33
CA ARG A 32 -26.46 -15.53 20.53
C ARG A 32 -26.65 -14.01 20.70
N ALA A 33 -26.42 -13.50 21.89
CA ALA A 33 -26.49 -12.06 22.16
C ALA A 33 -25.42 -11.27 21.37
N THR A 34 -24.21 -11.80 21.26
CA THR A 34 -23.13 -11.22 20.46
C THR A 34 -23.51 -11.18 18.97
N LEU A 35 -24.01 -12.30 18.42
CA LEU A 35 -24.44 -12.36 17.04
C LEU A 35 -25.63 -11.43 16.74
N ASN A 36 -26.62 -11.39 17.63
CA ASN A 36 -27.77 -10.47 17.49
C ASN A 36 -27.32 -9.01 17.52
N SER A 37 -26.39 -8.64 18.40
CA SER A 37 -25.85 -7.27 18.46
C SER A 37 -25.03 -6.93 17.22
N LEU A 38 -24.30 -7.87 16.64
CA LEU A 38 -23.59 -7.70 15.36
C LEU A 38 -24.60 -7.45 14.23
N GLU A 39 -25.61 -8.30 14.07
CA GLU A 39 -26.63 -8.18 13.01
C GLU A 39 -27.47 -6.91 13.12
N LYS A 40 -27.70 -6.39 14.34
CA LYS A 40 -28.38 -5.12 14.58
C LYS A 40 -27.47 -3.90 14.45
N GLY A 41 -26.16 -4.10 14.32
CA GLY A 41 -25.21 -3.01 14.25
C GLY A 41 -25.01 -2.24 15.57
N THR A 42 -25.44 -2.81 16.70
CA THR A 42 -25.25 -2.19 18.03
C THR A 42 -23.91 -2.60 18.67
N LYS A 43 -23.16 -3.49 18.02
CA LYS A 43 -21.83 -3.92 18.46
C LYS A 43 -20.77 -3.02 17.88
N ASN A 44 -20.01 -2.36 18.74
CA ASN A 44 -18.93 -1.46 18.32
C ASN A 44 -17.58 -2.19 18.14
N GLU A 45 -17.40 -3.31 18.85
CA GLU A 45 -16.16 -4.08 18.85
C GLU A 45 -16.45 -5.58 18.81
N LEU A 46 -15.75 -6.27 17.93
CA LEU A 46 -15.71 -7.73 17.87
C LEU A 46 -14.29 -8.17 17.51
N GLY A 47 -13.72 -9.08 18.31
CA GLY A 47 -12.37 -9.58 18.05
C GLY A 47 -12.26 -10.27 16.70
N PHE A 48 -11.15 -10.07 15.99
CA PHE A 48 -10.87 -10.58 14.65
C PHE A 48 -11.19 -12.09 14.51
N ALA A 49 -10.70 -12.91 15.45
CA ALA A 49 -10.92 -14.37 15.40
C ALA A 49 -12.39 -14.78 15.47
N LYS A 50 -13.23 -14.01 16.18
CA LYS A 50 -14.69 -14.28 16.23
C LYS A 50 -15.37 -13.86 14.94
N LEU A 51 -14.97 -12.72 14.38
CA LEU A 51 -15.49 -12.20 13.14
C LEU A 51 -15.14 -13.13 11.97
N ASP A 52 -13.90 -13.60 11.91
CA ASP A 52 -13.41 -14.55 10.91
C ASP A 52 -14.21 -15.86 10.92
N LYS A 53 -14.45 -16.43 12.10
CA LYS A 53 -15.28 -17.63 12.23
C LYS A 53 -16.72 -17.43 11.79
N ILE A 54 -17.34 -16.30 12.17
CA ILE A 54 -18.73 -16.01 11.76
C ILE A 54 -18.80 -15.87 10.24
N LEU A 55 -17.88 -15.13 9.64
CA LEU A 55 -17.83 -14.91 8.19
C LEU A 55 -17.52 -16.19 7.44
N GLY A 56 -16.57 -17.01 7.88
CA GLY A 56 -16.22 -18.28 7.27
C GLY A 56 -17.41 -19.24 7.18
N ILE A 57 -18.31 -19.27 8.18
CA ILE A 57 -19.51 -20.13 8.17
C ILE A 57 -20.52 -19.65 7.11
N VAL A 58 -20.60 -18.34 6.86
CA VAL A 58 -21.50 -17.75 5.86
C VAL A 58 -20.84 -17.54 4.50
N GLY A 59 -19.67 -18.16 4.27
CA GLY A 59 -19.01 -18.22 2.97
C GLY A 59 -18.14 -17.00 2.62
N TYR A 60 -17.67 -16.24 3.61
CA TYR A 60 -16.79 -15.10 3.40
C TYR A 60 -15.44 -15.25 4.10
N ASP A 61 -14.38 -14.81 3.45
CA ASP A 61 -13.03 -14.72 4.03
C ASP A 61 -12.67 -13.28 4.38
N LEU A 62 -11.94 -13.10 5.48
CA LEU A 62 -11.34 -11.82 5.82
C LEU A 62 -9.97 -11.71 5.15
N ALA A 63 -9.87 -10.82 4.17
CA ALA A 63 -8.61 -10.51 3.52
C ALA A 63 -8.22 -9.04 3.70
N PRO A 64 -6.92 -8.73 3.86
CA PRO A 64 -6.46 -7.35 3.86
C PRO A 64 -6.61 -6.75 2.46
N VAL A 65 -7.51 -5.78 2.31
CA VAL A 65 -7.70 -5.04 1.06
C VAL A 65 -7.12 -3.64 1.21
N ARG A 66 -6.36 -3.18 0.21
CA ARG A 66 -5.88 -1.80 0.18
C ARG A 66 -7.06 -0.83 0.19
N SER A 67 -7.11 0.05 1.19
CA SER A 67 -8.18 1.05 1.29
C SER A 67 -8.22 1.93 0.04
N PRO A 68 -9.40 2.12 -0.59
CA PRO A 68 -9.57 3.08 -1.69
C PRO A 68 -9.19 4.52 -1.29
N ARG A 69 -9.37 4.90 -0.02
CA ARG A 69 -8.93 6.19 0.53
C ARG A 69 -7.41 6.34 0.45
N ASN A 70 -6.65 5.29 0.77
CA ASN A 70 -5.19 5.31 0.65
C ASN A 70 -4.76 5.31 -0.82
N ALA A 71 -5.43 4.57 -1.69
CA ALA A 71 -5.16 4.60 -3.13
C ALA A 71 -5.41 5.99 -3.72
N SER A 72 -6.49 6.67 -3.34
CA SER A 72 -6.79 8.05 -3.75
C SER A 72 -5.76 9.03 -3.19
N ARG A 73 -5.32 8.88 -1.94
CA ARG A 73 -4.29 9.72 -1.32
C ARG A 73 -2.93 9.54 -2.00
N VAL A 74 -2.53 8.29 -2.25
CA VAL A 74 -1.30 7.96 -2.99
C VAL A 74 -1.35 8.52 -4.41
N GLY A 75 -2.46 8.32 -5.13
CA GLY A 75 -2.63 8.87 -6.47
C GLY A 75 -2.60 10.41 -6.50
N GLY A 76 -3.20 11.06 -5.52
CA GLY A 76 -3.20 12.52 -5.37
C GLY A 76 -1.80 13.09 -5.14
N ILE A 77 -1.03 12.51 -4.21
CA ILE A 77 0.33 12.97 -3.94
C ILE A 77 1.26 12.73 -5.13
N LEU A 78 1.20 11.54 -5.74
CA LEU A 78 2.02 11.24 -6.92
C LEU A 78 1.71 12.18 -8.10
N ARG A 79 0.44 12.52 -8.33
CA ARG A 79 0.05 13.49 -9.38
C ARG A 79 0.59 14.89 -9.09
N ARG A 80 0.53 15.34 -7.85
CA ARG A 80 1.09 16.63 -7.44
C ARG A 80 2.61 16.65 -7.62
N MET A 81 3.32 15.62 -7.16
CA MET A 81 4.75 15.48 -7.32
C MET A 81 5.16 15.40 -8.81
N ALA A 82 4.41 14.66 -9.61
CA ALA A 82 4.62 14.60 -11.05
C ALA A 82 4.50 15.99 -11.70
N GLY A 83 3.48 16.76 -11.37
CA GLY A 83 3.30 18.11 -11.89
C GLY A 83 4.40 19.08 -11.48
N ARG A 84 5.02 18.88 -10.31
CA ARG A 84 6.09 19.73 -9.78
C ARG A 84 7.48 19.38 -10.34
N TYR A 85 7.75 18.08 -10.52
CA TYR A 85 9.11 17.59 -10.79
C TYR A 85 9.30 16.92 -12.16
N ILE A 86 8.21 16.64 -12.89
CA ILE A 86 8.25 16.04 -14.23
C ILE A 86 7.63 16.99 -15.25
N TRP A 87 8.42 17.91 -15.77
CA TRP A 87 7.96 18.96 -16.68
C TRP A 87 7.86 18.52 -18.16
N TRP A 88 8.46 17.37 -18.52
CA TRP A 88 8.52 16.88 -19.91
C TRP A 88 7.35 16.00 -20.34
N GLN A 89 6.43 15.68 -19.41
CA GLN A 89 5.20 14.95 -19.71
C GLN A 89 4.06 15.31 -18.74
N PRO A 90 2.79 15.16 -19.16
CA PRO A 90 1.66 15.45 -18.30
C PRO A 90 1.66 14.60 -17.02
N PRO A 91 1.19 15.15 -15.88
CA PRO A 91 1.12 14.41 -14.61
C PRO A 91 0.29 13.11 -14.69
N VAL A 92 -0.78 13.10 -15.50
CA VAL A 92 -1.64 11.92 -15.71
C VAL A 92 -0.86 10.76 -16.35
N GLU A 93 0.06 11.05 -17.25
CA GLU A 93 0.93 10.04 -17.84
C GLU A 93 2.04 9.62 -16.87
N SER A 94 2.62 10.58 -16.16
CA SER A 94 3.69 10.34 -15.19
C SER A 94 3.30 9.37 -14.08
N VAL A 95 2.05 9.44 -13.58
CA VAL A 95 1.57 8.55 -12.50
C VAL A 95 1.38 7.10 -12.94
N LYS A 96 1.40 6.81 -14.24
CA LYS A 96 1.43 5.42 -14.75
C LYS A 96 2.76 4.71 -14.43
N THR A 97 3.80 5.49 -14.18
CA THR A 97 5.12 5.00 -13.74
C THR A 97 5.49 5.57 -12.37
N PRO A 98 4.83 5.15 -11.30
CA PRO A 98 4.96 5.77 -9.98
C PRO A 98 6.40 5.75 -9.45
N LEU A 99 7.15 4.69 -9.71
CA LEU A 99 8.57 4.61 -9.32
C LEU A 99 9.41 5.73 -9.94
N ARG A 100 9.11 6.15 -11.19
CA ARG A 100 9.82 7.26 -11.83
C ARG A 100 9.50 8.60 -11.15
N VAL A 101 8.24 8.80 -10.74
CA VAL A 101 7.85 10.00 -10.00
C VAL A 101 8.59 10.07 -8.67
N ILE A 102 8.59 8.95 -7.91
CA ILE A 102 9.28 8.87 -6.62
C ILE A 102 10.79 9.11 -6.81
N ALA A 103 11.42 8.45 -7.80
CA ALA A 103 12.82 8.65 -8.11
C ALA A 103 13.15 10.11 -8.40
N GLN A 104 12.29 10.82 -9.13
CA GLN A 104 12.50 12.22 -9.45
C GLN A 104 12.42 13.11 -8.21
N VAL A 105 11.48 12.83 -7.29
CA VAL A 105 11.42 13.53 -6.00
C VAL A 105 12.64 13.20 -5.14
N MET A 106 13.09 11.95 -5.13
CA MET A 106 14.32 11.55 -4.43
C MET A 106 15.57 12.27 -4.98
N ASP A 107 15.61 12.55 -6.29
CA ASP A 107 16.78 13.15 -6.92
C ASP A 107 16.83 14.69 -6.79
N VAL A 108 15.70 15.37 -6.93
CA VAL A 108 15.63 16.85 -6.99
C VAL A 108 14.56 17.46 -6.09
N GLY A 109 13.84 16.66 -5.32
CA GLY A 109 12.77 17.15 -4.46
C GLY A 109 13.24 17.94 -3.25
N THR A 110 12.34 18.75 -2.69
CA THR A 110 12.57 19.43 -1.40
C THR A 110 12.43 18.44 -0.25
N LEU A 111 12.97 18.78 0.92
CA LEU A 111 12.86 17.93 2.11
C LEU A 111 11.40 17.72 2.52
N GLU A 112 10.56 18.77 2.43
CA GLU A 112 9.14 18.71 2.74
C GLU A 112 8.41 17.73 1.83
N ASP A 113 8.66 17.78 0.53
CA ASP A 113 8.03 16.88 -0.44
C ASP A 113 8.48 15.43 -0.24
N ILE A 114 9.74 15.21 0.11
CA ILE A 114 10.28 13.89 0.46
C ILE A 114 9.61 13.36 1.73
N GLN A 115 9.49 14.18 2.78
CA GLN A 115 8.84 13.79 4.04
C GLN A 115 7.35 13.48 3.84
N GLU A 116 6.65 14.32 3.07
CA GLU A 116 5.24 14.09 2.74
C GLU A 116 5.06 12.77 1.98
N LEU A 117 5.90 12.54 0.99
CA LEU A 117 5.88 11.31 0.19
C LEU A 117 6.19 10.08 1.05
N ALA A 118 7.19 10.18 1.93
CA ALA A 118 7.55 9.12 2.87
C ALA A 118 6.43 8.82 3.87
N GLY A 119 5.73 9.84 4.36
CA GLY A 119 4.58 9.68 5.27
C GLY A 119 3.40 8.95 4.64
N VAL A 120 3.25 9.02 3.32
CA VAL A 120 2.16 8.35 2.60
C VAL A 120 2.56 6.96 2.09
N LEU A 121 3.78 6.81 1.58
CA LEU A 121 4.25 5.59 0.92
C LEU A 121 5.07 4.67 1.84
N GLY A 122 5.67 5.22 2.90
CA GLY A 122 6.58 4.51 3.78
C GLY A 122 7.99 4.30 3.17
N LYS A 123 8.94 3.94 4.03
CA LYS A 123 10.37 3.71 3.67
C LYS A 123 10.54 2.67 2.56
N ARG A 124 9.70 1.63 2.54
CA ARG A 124 9.80 0.53 1.57
C ARG A 124 9.67 0.99 0.12
N ALA A 125 8.80 1.95 -0.16
CA ALA A 125 8.64 2.46 -1.52
C ALA A 125 9.92 3.09 -2.08
N PHE A 126 10.69 3.78 -1.23
CA PHE A 126 11.98 4.37 -1.61
C PHE A 126 13.04 3.29 -1.88
N ILE A 127 13.06 2.23 -1.07
CA ILE A 127 13.94 1.06 -1.29
C ILE A 127 13.60 0.39 -2.62
N ASP A 128 12.32 0.20 -2.92
CA ASP A 128 11.86 -0.42 -4.17
C ASP A 128 12.25 0.44 -5.40
N VAL A 129 12.26 1.77 -5.27
CA VAL A 129 12.76 2.68 -6.31
C VAL A 129 14.24 2.47 -6.57
N LEU A 130 15.09 2.36 -5.54
CA LEU A 130 16.52 2.12 -5.72
C LEU A 130 16.79 0.77 -6.37
N ARG A 131 16.05 -0.28 -5.96
CA ARG A 131 16.17 -1.63 -6.52
C ARG A 131 15.77 -1.72 -7.99
N GLN A 132 14.85 -0.88 -8.43
CA GLN A 132 14.30 -0.87 -9.79
C GLN A 132 14.76 0.34 -10.60
N ALA A 133 15.76 1.08 -10.08
CA ALA A 133 16.28 2.28 -10.74
C ALA A 133 16.80 1.97 -12.14
N ARG A 134 16.53 2.90 -13.05
CA ARG A 134 17.00 2.81 -14.44
C ARG A 134 18.01 3.92 -14.74
N PRO A 135 18.83 3.77 -15.78
CA PRO A 135 19.78 4.79 -16.18
C PRO A 135 19.13 6.18 -16.34
N GLY A 136 19.73 7.19 -15.72
CA GLY A 136 19.26 8.56 -15.79
C GLY A 136 18.13 8.91 -14.79
N TRP A 137 17.82 8.03 -13.83
CA TRP A 137 16.85 8.35 -12.78
C TRP A 137 17.48 9.17 -11.64
N PHE A 138 18.75 8.98 -11.37
CA PHE A 138 19.48 9.63 -10.29
C PHE A 138 20.75 10.29 -10.76
N ARG A 139 21.14 11.34 -10.05
CA ARG A 139 22.50 11.89 -10.07
C ARG A 139 23.39 11.11 -9.09
N PRO A 140 24.71 11.03 -9.30
CA PRO A 140 25.60 10.26 -8.43
C PRO A 140 25.50 10.62 -6.94
N ARG A 141 25.35 11.90 -6.63
CA ARG A 141 25.20 12.38 -5.23
C ARG A 141 23.91 11.87 -4.59
N SER A 142 22.78 11.95 -5.30
CA SER A 142 21.48 11.47 -4.80
C SER A 142 21.47 9.96 -4.66
N TRP A 143 22.11 9.24 -5.57
CA TRP A 143 22.27 7.78 -5.49
C TRP A 143 23.01 7.37 -4.21
N ALA A 144 24.17 7.95 -3.95
CA ALA A 144 24.96 7.68 -2.76
C ALA A 144 24.21 8.06 -1.47
N LEU A 145 23.59 9.24 -1.44
CA LEU A 145 22.81 9.72 -0.30
C LEU A 145 21.71 8.72 0.09
N TRP A 146 20.92 8.29 -0.87
CA TRP A 146 19.78 7.42 -0.57
C TRP A 146 20.18 6.02 -0.12
N HIS A 147 21.27 5.47 -0.64
CA HIS A 147 21.81 4.20 -0.14
C HIS A 147 22.28 4.31 1.31
N THR A 148 22.87 5.44 1.68
CA THR A 148 23.28 5.73 3.06
C THR A 148 22.07 5.93 3.99
N VAL A 149 21.12 6.79 3.60
CA VAL A 149 19.97 7.17 4.44
C VAL A 149 19.00 5.99 4.66
N LEU A 150 18.79 5.18 3.65
CA LEU A 150 17.85 4.05 3.74
C LEU A 150 18.46 2.83 4.46
N GLY A 151 19.78 2.84 4.71
CA GLY A 151 20.47 1.82 5.49
C GLY A 151 20.20 0.43 4.94
N PHE A 152 20.88 0.05 3.86
CA PHE A 152 20.98 -1.35 3.51
C PHE A 152 21.97 -1.98 4.50
N ASP A 153 21.46 -2.72 5.46
CA ASP A 153 22.24 -3.40 6.48
C ASP A 153 22.88 -4.69 5.94
N PRO A 154 24.12 -5.00 6.26
CA PRO A 154 25.23 -4.22 6.83
C PRO A 154 25.79 -3.20 5.83
N PRO A 155 26.79 -2.38 6.16
CA PRO A 155 27.28 -1.33 5.25
C PRO A 155 27.73 -1.96 3.93
N VAL A 156 26.76 -2.13 3.06
CA VAL A 156 26.95 -2.67 1.73
C VAL A 156 27.64 -1.57 0.95
N GLU A 157 28.73 -1.91 0.32
CA GLU A 157 29.34 -1.08 -0.71
C GLU A 157 28.25 -0.54 -1.61
N ILE A 158 28.15 0.80 -1.76
CA ILE A 158 27.09 1.42 -2.54
C ILE A 158 27.14 0.83 -3.94
N PRO A 159 26.09 0.15 -4.41
CA PRO A 159 26.12 -0.50 -5.70
C PRO A 159 26.32 0.51 -6.82
N PRO A 160 26.96 0.14 -7.94
CA PRO A 160 27.17 1.04 -9.05
C PRO A 160 25.83 1.56 -9.58
N MET A 161 25.78 2.86 -9.88
CA MET A 161 24.58 3.49 -10.42
C MET A 161 24.26 2.92 -11.81
N PRO A 162 22.97 2.64 -12.12
CA PRO A 162 22.59 2.18 -13.45
C PRO A 162 23.02 3.15 -14.55
N THR A 163 23.82 2.69 -15.50
CA THR A 163 24.28 3.47 -16.64
C THR A 163 23.66 2.96 -17.94
N ARG A 164 23.50 3.83 -18.94
CA ARG A 164 23.12 3.39 -20.28
C ARG A 164 24.31 2.65 -20.88
N ARG A 165 24.14 1.41 -21.34
CA ARG A 165 25.14 0.77 -22.21
C ARG A 165 25.32 1.66 -23.44
N ARG A 166 26.52 2.10 -23.67
CA ARG A 166 26.91 2.65 -24.99
C ARG A 166 27.23 1.45 -25.87
N ASP A 167 26.23 1.00 -26.64
CA ASP A 167 26.47 -0.02 -27.62
C ASP A 167 27.45 0.58 -28.65
N GLY A 168 28.69 0.08 -28.68
CA GLY A 168 29.66 0.32 -29.75
C GLY A 168 30.83 1.28 -29.49
N LEU A 169 31.05 1.81 -28.26
CA LEU A 169 32.32 2.49 -27.98
C LEU A 169 33.17 1.65 -27.03
N PRO A 170 34.48 1.48 -27.29
CA PRO A 170 35.41 0.88 -26.34
C PRO A 170 35.52 1.76 -25.08
N ASP A 171 35.66 1.10 -23.91
CA ASP A 171 35.93 1.82 -22.64
C ASP A 171 37.18 2.70 -22.79
N PRO A 172 37.14 3.94 -22.29
CA PRO A 172 38.34 4.76 -22.21
C PRO A 172 39.30 4.13 -21.19
N ALA A 173 40.52 3.87 -21.64
CA ALA A 173 41.63 3.36 -20.83
C ALA A 173 42.02 4.29 -19.70
#